data_e65485c79ff88714ce4bc321ba6a2b6f
#
_entry.id   e65485c79ff88714ce4bc321ba6a2b6f
#
_cell.length_a   1.000
_cell.length_b   1.000
_cell.length_c   1.000
_cell.angle_alpha   90.00
_cell.angle_beta   90.00
_cell.angle_gamma   90.00
#
_symmetry.space_group_name_H-M   'P 1'
#
loop_
_entity.id
_entity.type
_entity.pdbx_description
1 polymer ?
#
loop_
_entity_poly.entity_id
_entity_poly.type
_entity_poly.pdbx_seq_one_letter_code
_entity_poly.pdbx_strand_id
1 'polypeptide(L)'
;MSVPAVIPFKPKNPKTRLSCVLEPEEREKFAALMLCDVIVAAREGGCDPFILATERFSFGEIPVVYDDRGLNDALNDLISRTPGPLLIIMADVPLTSPEAVRKLISTSADMAMVPGRGGGTNAVYLSHADRFQVSYYGASFQKHLMIAQESGLSCEVIDSFLIYSDVDEKEDLVEILIHGKGMSSTYLKELGFILTREMGRVGVEREKAPDI
;
A
#
# COMPACT_ATOMS: atom_id res chain seq x y z
N MET A 1 -0.55 -11.52 20.67
CA MET A 1 -1.30 -10.27 20.36
C MET A 1 -1.06 -9.97 18.91
N SER A 2 -2.10 -9.60 18.16
CA SER A 2 -1.96 -9.14 16.77
C SER A 2 -1.33 -7.75 16.72
N VAL A 3 -0.62 -7.44 15.64
CA VAL A 3 0.02 -6.14 15.43
C VAL A 3 -1.00 -5.20 14.80
N PRO A 4 -1.28 -4.01 15.36
CA PRO A 4 -2.08 -3.00 14.67
C PRO A 4 -1.44 -2.64 13.32
N ALA A 5 -2.26 -2.58 12.25
CA ALA A 5 -1.79 -2.20 10.93
C ALA A 5 -2.60 -1.00 10.40
N VAL A 6 -1.96 0.15 10.28
CA VAL A 6 -2.59 1.34 9.70
C VAL A 6 -2.38 1.35 8.19
N ILE A 7 -3.48 1.56 7.46
CA ILE A 7 -3.47 1.64 6.00
C ILE A 7 -3.99 3.04 5.61
N PRO A 8 -3.11 3.96 5.23
CA PRO A 8 -3.51 5.28 4.74
C PRO A 8 -4.31 5.15 3.44
N PHE A 9 -5.46 5.82 3.35
CA PHE A 9 -6.33 5.74 2.19
C PHE A 9 -7.04 7.06 1.88
N LYS A 10 -7.06 7.41 0.61
CA LYS A 10 -7.81 8.54 0.07
C LYS A 10 -9.00 8.03 -0.74
N PRO A 11 -10.24 8.11 -0.22
CA PRO A 11 -11.40 7.48 -0.87
C PRO A 11 -11.88 8.20 -2.14
N LYS A 12 -11.69 9.54 -2.24
CA LYS A 12 -12.18 10.31 -3.38
C LYS A 12 -11.07 10.69 -4.35
N ASN A 13 -11.39 10.55 -5.63
CA ASN A 13 -10.49 10.85 -6.75
C ASN A 13 -9.08 10.28 -6.58
N PRO A 14 -8.93 8.98 -6.23
CA PRO A 14 -7.64 8.32 -6.14
C PRO A 14 -7.05 8.08 -7.53
N LYS A 15 -5.76 7.74 -7.58
CA LYS A 15 -5.08 7.21 -8.77
C LYS A 15 -5.32 8.02 -10.06
N THR A 16 -5.18 9.33 -9.98
CA THR A 16 -5.44 10.25 -11.12
C THR A 16 -4.55 9.98 -12.33
N ARG A 17 -3.35 9.39 -12.15
CA ARG A 17 -2.48 8.97 -13.26
C ARG A 17 -3.04 7.82 -14.08
N LEU A 18 -3.99 7.05 -13.53
CA LEU A 18 -4.72 5.99 -14.26
C LEU A 18 -5.89 6.53 -15.08
N SER A 19 -6.14 7.85 -15.11
CA SER A 19 -7.24 8.45 -15.89
C SER A 19 -7.14 8.25 -17.42
N CYS A 20 -5.97 7.84 -17.90
CA CYS A 20 -5.79 7.46 -19.29
C CYS A 20 -6.43 6.10 -19.67
N VAL A 21 -6.78 5.27 -18.68
CA VAL A 21 -7.31 3.91 -18.90
C VAL A 21 -8.52 3.55 -18.02
N LEU A 22 -8.79 4.32 -16.96
CA LEU A 22 -9.88 4.10 -16.02
C LEU A 22 -10.71 5.38 -15.83
N GLU A 23 -12.03 5.25 -15.91
CA GLU A 23 -12.97 6.33 -15.58
C GLU A 23 -12.95 6.64 -14.07
N PRO A 24 -13.45 7.81 -13.62
CA PRO A 24 -13.42 8.21 -12.21
C PRO A 24 -13.99 7.15 -11.26
N GLU A 25 -15.15 6.59 -11.55
CA GLU A 25 -15.82 5.57 -10.75
C GLU A 25 -15.03 4.24 -10.76
N GLU A 26 -14.43 3.90 -11.89
CA GLU A 26 -13.58 2.71 -12.01
C GLU A 26 -12.31 2.86 -11.17
N ARG A 27 -11.69 4.05 -11.14
CA ARG A 27 -10.53 4.33 -10.30
C ARG A 27 -10.84 4.24 -8.81
N GLU A 28 -11.98 4.79 -8.39
CA GLU A 28 -12.43 4.70 -7.00
C GLU A 28 -12.68 3.25 -6.59
N LYS A 29 -13.38 2.49 -7.43
CA LYS A 29 -13.63 1.06 -7.19
C LYS A 29 -12.32 0.26 -7.20
N PHE A 30 -11.43 0.50 -8.15
CA PHE A 30 -10.14 -0.18 -8.23
C PHE A 30 -9.26 0.10 -6.99
N ALA A 31 -9.18 1.36 -6.56
CA ALA A 31 -8.45 1.72 -5.34
C ALA A 31 -9.04 1.05 -4.09
N ALA A 32 -10.37 0.98 -3.97
CA ALA A 32 -11.02 0.28 -2.88
C ALA A 32 -10.75 -1.24 -2.90
N LEU A 33 -10.66 -1.85 -4.08
CA LEU A 33 -10.34 -3.27 -4.23
C LEU A 33 -8.86 -3.56 -3.92
N MET A 34 -7.93 -2.67 -4.29
CA MET A 34 -6.53 -2.76 -3.85
C MET A 34 -6.41 -2.68 -2.33
N LEU A 35 -7.14 -1.75 -1.70
CA LEU A 35 -7.23 -1.66 -0.25
C LEU A 35 -7.76 -2.96 0.37
N CYS A 36 -8.80 -3.59 -0.20
CA CYS A 36 -9.30 -4.90 0.24
C CYS A 36 -8.20 -5.96 0.21
N ASP A 37 -7.44 -6.04 -0.90
CA ASP A 37 -6.37 -7.02 -1.05
C ASP A 37 -5.29 -6.84 0.03
N VAL A 38 -4.89 -5.59 0.32
CA VAL A 38 -3.93 -5.27 1.39
C VAL A 38 -4.48 -5.61 2.78
N ILE A 39 -5.76 -5.30 3.06
CA ILE A 39 -6.42 -5.62 4.33
C ILE A 39 -6.43 -7.13 4.56
N VAL A 40 -6.80 -7.92 3.55
CA VAL A 40 -6.80 -9.39 3.63
C VAL A 40 -5.41 -9.92 3.94
N ALA A 41 -4.39 -9.46 3.19
CA ALA A 41 -3.01 -9.86 3.40
C ALA A 41 -2.49 -9.49 4.80
N ALA A 42 -2.80 -8.30 5.29
CA ALA A 42 -2.40 -7.85 6.62
C ALA A 42 -3.06 -8.70 7.72
N ARG A 43 -4.37 -8.95 7.60
CA ARG A 43 -5.13 -9.76 8.58
C ARG A 43 -4.63 -11.20 8.62
N GLU A 44 -4.48 -11.85 7.48
CA GLU A 44 -3.94 -13.20 7.38
C GLU A 44 -2.45 -13.28 7.74
N GLY A 45 -1.74 -12.17 7.62
CA GLY A 45 -0.36 -11.98 8.05
C GLY A 45 -0.17 -11.85 9.57
N GLY A 46 -1.27 -11.74 10.36
CA GLY A 46 -1.24 -11.65 11.82
C GLY A 46 -1.41 -10.23 12.36
N CYS A 47 -1.93 -9.31 11.54
CA CYS A 47 -2.20 -7.93 11.93
C CYS A 47 -3.69 -7.66 12.12
N ASP A 48 -3.99 -6.59 12.88
CA ASP A 48 -5.33 -5.99 12.99
C ASP A 48 -5.37 -4.72 12.14
N PRO A 49 -5.87 -4.79 10.89
CA PRO A 49 -5.87 -3.65 10.00
C PRO A 49 -6.97 -2.64 10.34
N PHE A 50 -6.62 -1.36 10.25
CA PHE A 50 -7.54 -0.24 10.27
C PHE A 50 -7.12 0.80 9.23
N ILE A 51 -8.06 1.63 8.81
CA ILE A 51 -7.85 2.63 7.75
C ILE A 51 -7.64 4.00 8.38
N LEU A 52 -6.62 4.72 7.93
CA LEU A 52 -6.46 6.16 8.20
C LEU A 52 -6.89 6.92 6.95
N ALA A 53 -8.02 7.63 7.03
CA ALA A 53 -8.63 8.24 5.86
C ALA A 53 -8.71 9.76 5.97
N THR A 54 -8.53 10.45 4.83
CA THR A 54 -8.66 11.91 4.72
C THR A 54 -10.12 12.40 4.69
N GLU A 55 -11.07 11.47 4.57
CA GLU A 55 -12.51 11.78 4.55
C GLU A 55 -13.28 10.76 5.39
N ARG A 56 -14.44 11.17 5.90
CA ARG A 56 -15.34 10.27 6.64
C ARG A 56 -16.03 9.33 5.66
N PHE A 57 -15.82 8.03 5.83
CA PHE A 57 -16.50 6.97 5.10
C PHE A 57 -16.55 5.70 5.94
N SER A 58 -17.31 4.71 5.50
CA SER A 58 -17.35 3.38 6.10
C SER A 58 -16.81 2.35 5.12
N PHE A 59 -16.11 1.35 5.63
CA PHE A 59 -15.50 0.30 4.81
C PHE A 59 -15.76 -1.09 5.43
N GLY A 60 -16.97 -1.61 5.21
CA GLY A 60 -17.42 -2.85 5.84
C GLY A 60 -17.30 -2.78 7.36
N GLU A 61 -16.67 -3.79 7.95
CA GLU A 61 -16.41 -3.89 9.40
C GLU A 61 -15.01 -3.37 9.80
N ILE A 62 -14.25 -2.81 8.85
CA ILE A 62 -12.90 -2.31 9.13
C ILE A 62 -12.99 -0.96 9.86
N PRO A 63 -12.31 -0.79 10.99
CA PRO A 63 -12.27 0.50 11.66
C PRO A 63 -11.66 1.58 10.77
N VAL A 64 -12.29 2.76 10.74
CA VAL A 64 -11.80 3.91 9.99
C VAL A 64 -11.53 5.07 10.94
N VAL A 65 -10.31 5.53 10.97
CA VAL A 65 -9.88 6.74 11.67
C VAL A 65 -9.86 7.89 10.65
N TYR A 66 -10.59 8.94 10.96
CA TYR A 66 -10.62 10.13 10.10
C TYR A 66 -9.59 11.16 10.58
N ASP A 67 -8.76 11.61 9.64
CA ASP A 67 -7.83 12.74 9.85
C ASP A 67 -7.61 13.45 8.50
N ASP A 68 -8.02 14.71 8.41
CA ASP A 68 -7.93 15.52 7.19
C ASP A 68 -6.59 16.27 7.05
N ARG A 69 -5.70 16.11 8.01
CA ARG A 69 -4.33 16.62 7.91
C ARG A 69 -3.53 15.88 6.83
N GLY A 70 -2.38 16.42 6.49
CA GLY A 70 -1.46 15.73 5.57
C GLY A 70 -1.00 14.38 6.13
N LEU A 71 -0.63 13.46 5.22
CA LEU A 71 -0.23 12.09 5.57
C LEU A 71 0.81 12.02 6.70
N ASN A 72 1.84 12.88 6.65
CA ASN A 72 2.89 12.90 7.68
C ASN A 72 2.33 13.31 9.05
N ASP A 73 1.50 14.34 9.10
CA ASP A 73 0.97 14.87 10.35
C ASP A 73 0.02 13.85 11.00
N ALA A 74 -0.87 13.25 10.21
CA ALA A 74 -1.82 12.26 10.68
C ALA A 74 -1.11 10.98 11.18
N LEU A 75 -0.12 10.48 10.44
CA LEU A 75 0.65 9.30 10.85
C LEU A 75 1.54 9.59 12.05
N ASN A 76 2.22 10.73 12.11
CA ASN A 76 3.10 11.08 13.24
C ASN A 76 2.30 11.28 14.53
N ASP A 77 1.10 11.83 14.46
CA ASP A 77 0.21 11.92 15.61
C ASP A 77 -0.24 10.52 16.10
N LEU A 78 -0.60 9.63 15.18
CA LEU A 78 -0.92 8.23 15.51
C LEU A 78 0.28 7.50 16.12
N ILE A 79 1.46 7.60 15.51
CA ILE A 79 2.71 7.01 15.95
C ILE A 79 3.06 7.44 17.38
N SER A 80 2.99 8.74 17.67
CA SER A 80 3.34 9.30 18.98
C SER A 80 2.44 8.80 20.14
N ARG A 81 1.25 8.31 19.82
CA ARG A 81 0.28 7.76 20.78
C ARG A 81 0.30 6.21 20.84
N THR A 82 1.16 5.58 20.07
CA THR A 82 1.24 4.12 19.97
C THR A 82 2.57 3.63 20.57
N PRO A 83 2.64 3.32 21.87
CA PRO A 83 3.91 2.94 22.51
C PRO A 83 4.36 1.51 22.16
N GLY A 84 3.56 0.75 21.43
CA GLY A 84 3.82 -0.64 21.06
C GLY A 84 4.09 -0.82 19.56
N PRO A 85 3.99 -2.07 19.07
CA PRO A 85 4.23 -2.36 17.68
C PRO A 85 3.15 -1.76 16.77
N LEU A 86 3.57 -1.33 15.57
CA LEU A 86 2.69 -0.79 14.54
C LEU A 86 3.25 -1.15 13.16
N LEU A 87 2.38 -1.65 12.29
CA LEU A 87 2.65 -1.75 10.85
C LEU A 87 1.99 -0.58 10.13
N ILE A 88 2.73 0.13 9.30
CA ILE A 88 2.22 1.10 8.33
C ILE A 88 2.40 0.46 6.97
N ILE A 89 1.33 0.30 6.19
CA ILE A 89 1.41 -0.27 4.84
C ILE A 89 0.50 0.50 3.89
N MET A 90 1.01 0.83 2.70
CA MET A 90 0.26 1.60 1.71
C MET A 90 -0.89 0.78 1.12
N ALA A 91 -1.98 1.47 0.75
CA ALA A 91 -3.20 0.84 0.21
C ALA A 91 -3.06 0.38 -1.25
N ASP A 92 -2.00 0.78 -1.92
CA ASP A 92 -1.76 0.59 -3.36
C ASP A 92 -0.71 -0.49 -3.68
N VAL A 93 -0.50 -1.41 -2.76
CA VAL A 93 0.38 -2.58 -2.91
C VAL A 93 -0.41 -3.90 -2.92
N PRO A 94 -1.35 -4.08 -3.87
CA PRO A 94 -2.34 -5.17 -3.85
C PRO A 94 -1.75 -6.56 -4.06
N LEU A 95 -0.48 -6.65 -4.45
CA LEU A 95 0.26 -7.92 -4.55
C LEU A 95 0.76 -8.42 -3.20
N THR A 96 0.63 -7.64 -2.14
CA THR A 96 1.05 -8.04 -0.79
C THR A 96 0.48 -9.41 -0.41
N SER A 97 1.34 -10.29 0.09
CA SER A 97 0.92 -11.59 0.59
C SER A 97 1.01 -11.68 2.12
N PRO A 98 0.24 -12.58 2.74
CA PRO A 98 0.33 -12.83 4.19
C PRO A 98 1.75 -13.21 4.64
N GLU A 99 2.49 -13.94 3.82
CA GLU A 99 3.89 -14.33 4.09
C GLU A 99 4.81 -13.12 4.13
N ALA A 100 4.63 -12.18 3.18
CA ALA A 100 5.42 -10.95 3.14
C ALA A 100 5.15 -10.07 4.38
N VAL A 101 3.89 -9.99 4.82
CA VAL A 101 3.52 -9.29 6.06
C VAL A 101 4.13 -9.98 7.28
N ARG A 102 4.01 -11.31 7.40
CA ARG A 102 4.63 -12.07 8.51
C ARG A 102 6.13 -11.86 8.57
N LYS A 103 6.82 -11.88 7.44
CA LYS A 103 8.27 -11.62 7.38
C LYS A 103 8.58 -10.22 7.91
N LEU A 104 7.81 -9.22 7.53
CA LEU A 104 8.00 -7.83 7.93
C LEU A 104 7.85 -7.65 9.46
N ILE A 105 6.78 -8.20 10.05
CA ILE A 105 6.50 -8.05 11.49
C ILE A 105 7.30 -8.99 12.40
N SER A 106 8.05 -9.95 11.84
CA SER A 106 8.88 -10.90 12.59
C SER A 106 10.35 -10.51 12.66
N THR A 107 10.71 -9.31 12.24
CA THR A 107 12.07 -8.79 12.37
C THR A 107 12.54 -8.77 13.82
N SER A 108 13.82 -9.02 14.04
CA SER A 108 14.47 -8.82 15.36
C SER A 108 15.03 -7.40 15.54
N ALA A 109 14.99 -6.56 14.50
CA ALA A 109 15.39 -5.17 14.57
C ALA A 109 14.30 -4.29 15.21
N ASP A 110 14.64 -3.07 15.60
CA ASP A 110 13.67 -2.09 16.12
C ASP A 110 12.61 -1.75 15.08
N MET A 111 12.97 -1.83 13.80
CA MET A 111 12.05 -1.60 12.69
C MET A 111 12.45 -2.39 11.44
N ALA A 112 11.47 -2.59 10.55
CA ALA A 112 11.72 -3.11 9.22
C ALA A 112 11.01 -2.25 8.17
N MET A 113 11.60 -2.11 6.98
CA MET A 113 11.04 -1.32 5.90
C MET A 113 11.07 -2.05 4.57
N VAL A 114 10.05 -1.81 3.75
CA VAL A 114 10.04 -2.19 2.33
C VAL A 114 10.02 -0.91 1.50
N PRO A 115 11.02 -0.71 0.62
CA PRO A 115 11.00 0.41 -0.32
C PRO A 115 9.84 0.27 -1.31
N GLY A 116 9.44 1.40 -1.90
CA GLY A 116 8.58 1.48 -3.07
C GLY A 116 9.34 1.99 -4.29
N ARG A 117 8.69 1.94 -5.44
CA ARG A 117 9.23 2.50 -6.69
C ARG A 117 9.55 3.99 -6.53
N GLY A 118 10.50 4.50 -7.31
CA GLY A 118 10.87 5.92 -7.26
C GLY A 118 11.46 6.42 -5.93
N GLY A 119 11.89 5.50 -5.04
CA GLY A 119 12.45 5.85 -3.73
C GLY A 119 11.39 6.12 -2.67
N GLY A 120 10.16 5.67 -2.87
CA GLY A 120 9.08 5.66 -1.89
C GLY A 120 9.30 4.63 -0.77
N THR A 121 8.37 4.60 0.19
CA THR A 121 8.31 3.60 1.26
C THR A 121 6.92 3.00 1.28
N ASN A 122 6.79 1.72 0.98
CA ASN A 122 5.51 1.04 0.86
C ASN A 122 5.05 0.38 2.16
N ALA A 123 5.98 -0.06 2.99
CA ALA A 123 5.65 -0.56 4.33
C ALA A 123 6.74 -0.23 5.34
N VAL A 124 6.32 0.02 6.58
CA VAL A 124 7.20 0.23 7.75
C VAL A 124 6.59 -0.52 8.93
N TYR A 125 7.34 -1.43 9.50
CA TYR A 125 7.03 -2.03 10.80
C TYR A 125 7.92 -1.39 11.87
N LEU A 126 7.32 -1.06 13.00
CA LEU A 126 7.96 -0.47 14.17
C LEU A 126 7.66 -1.37 15.37
N SER A 127 8.67 -1.80 16.11
CA SER A 127 8.47 -2.56 17.35
C SER A 127 7.99 -1.66 18.51
N HIS A 128 8.37 -0.38 18.49
CA HIS A 128 7.95 0.69 19.38
C HIS A 128 7.72 1.94 18.55
N ALA A 129 6.48 2.16 18.15
CA ALA A 129 6.15 3.20 17.17
C ALA A 129 6.52 4.60 17.66
N ASP A 130 6.26 4.92 18.93
CA ASP A 130 6.55 6.21 19.56
C ASP A 130 8.02 6.67 19.50
N ARG A 131 8.94 5.78 19.08
CA ARG A 131 10.37 6.11 18.89
C ARG A 131 10.73 6.56 17.48
N PHE A 132 9.78 6.60 16.56
CA PHE A 132 10.02 6.91 15.14
C PHE A 132 9.09 8.02 14.65
N GLN A 133 9.51 8.70 13.59
CA GLN A 133 8.69 9.66 12.85
C GLN A 133 8.78 9.37 11.36
N VAL A 134 7.64 9.46 10.66
CA VAL A 134 7.60 9.30 9.22
C VAL A 134 7.81 10.62 8.50
N SER A 135 8.41 10.55 7.31
CA SER A 135 8.57 11.67 6.37
C SER A 135 8.33 11.18 4.95
N TYR A 136 7.05 10.98 4.63
CA TYR A 136 6.62 10.61 3.28
C TYR A 136 6.80 11.78 2.29
N TYR A 137 6.67 11.49 1.01
CA TYR A 137 6.94 12.33 -0.16
C TYR A 137 8.43 12.52 -0.47
N GLY A 138 8.72 12.73 -1.76
CA GLY A 138 10.09 12.72 -2.27
C GLY A 138 10.73 11.34 -2.07
N ALA A 139 12.03 11.29 -1.86
CA ALA A 139 12.76 10.04 -1.58
C ALA A 139 12.53 9.59 -0.12
N SER A 140 11.28 9.21 0.22
CA SER A 140 10.88 8.91 1.60
C SER A 140 11.66 7.74 2.21
N PHE A 141 12.03 6.75 1.41
CA PHE A 141 12.82 5.62 1.89
C PHE A 141 14.18 6.07 2.45
N GLN A 142 14.89 6.94 1.74
CA GLN A 142 16.17 7.48 2.22
C GLN A 142 16.00 8.34 3.48
N LYS A 143 14.93 9.16 3.53
CA LYS A 143 14.62 9.95 4.71
C LYS A 143 14.33 9.08 5.93
N HIS A 144 13.56 8.02 5.77
CA HIS A 144 13.24 7.09 6.86
C HIS A 144 14.49 6.36 7.36
N LEU A 145 15.42 5.97 6.46
CA LEU A 145 16.71 5.41 6.87
C LEU A 145 17.54 6.40 7.70
N MET A 146 17.59 7.67 7.30
CA MET A 146 18.28 8.72 8.05
C MET A 146 17.65 8.93 9.42
N ILE A 147 16.31 9.04 9.49
CA ILE A 147 15.58 9.21 10.76
C ILE A 147 15.84 8.01 11.69
N ALA A 148 15.81 6.78 11.17
CA ALA A 148 16.13 5.59 11.95
C ALA A 148 17.56 5.65 12.54
N GLN A 149 18.54 6.01 11.73
CA GLN A 149 19.92 6.17 12.15
C GLN A 149 20.08 7.28 13.22
N GLU A 150 19.49 8.43 13.01
CA GLU A 150 19.52 9.56 13.96
C GLU A 150 18.83 9.24 15.30
N SER A 151 17.79 8.40 15.24
CA SER A 151 17.05 7.92 16.42
C SER A 151 17.72 6.71 17.10
N GLY A 152 18.84 6.22 16.57
CA GLY A 152 19.55 5.05 17.09
C GLY A 152 18.76 3.74 16.98
N LEU A 153 17.86 3.63 15.97
CA LEU A 153 17.03 2.45 15.73
C LEU A 153 17.74 1.52 14.75
N SER A 154 17.79 0.24 15.10
CA SER A 154 18.19 -0.81 14.16
C SER A 154 17.09 -1.00 13.11
N CYS A 155 17.46 -1.03 11.83
CA CYS A 155 16.52 -1.12 10.72
C CYS A 155 16.89 -2.26 9.77
N GLU A 156 15.94 -3.17 9.53
CA GLU A 156 16.04 -4.20 8.51
C GLU A 156 15.35 -3.72 7.24
N VAL A 157 16.06 -3.72 6.11
CA VAL A 157 15.46 -3.48 4.80
C VAL A 157 15.06 -4.82 4.21
N ILE A 158 13.76 -5.01 3.99
CA ILE A 158 13.21 -6.24 3.44
C ILE A 158 13.02 -6.09 1.94
N ASP A 159 13.71 -6.92 1.18
CA ASP A 159 13.44 -7.08 -0.25
C ASP A 159 12.17 -7.93 -0.44
N SER A 160 11.13 -7.29 -0.96
CA SER A 160 9.84 -7.91 -1.23
C SER A 160 9.24 -7.33 -2.50
N PHE A 161 9.39 -8.04 -3.62
CA PHE A 161 8.76 -7.66 -4.89
C PHE A 161 7.27 -7.38 -4.74
N LEU A 162 6.56 -8.18 -3.93
CA LEU A 162 5.11 -8.08 -3.77
C LEU A 162 4.67 -6.79 -3.05
N ILE A 163 5.46 -6.27 -2.10
CA ILE A 163 5.19 -5.01 -1.41
C ILE A 163 5.86 -3.83 -2.15
N TYR A 164 6.96 -4.08 -2.86
CA TYR A 164 7.65 -3.07 -3.66
C TYR A 164 6.80 -2.55 -4.83
N SER A 165 5.92 -3.41 -5.38
CA SER A 165 5.14 -3.13 -6.59
C SER A 165 3.88 -2.34 -6.26
N ASP A 166 4.04 -1.05 -5.98
CA ASP A 166 2.93 -0.10 -5.88
C ASP A 166 2.34 0.22 -7.26
N VAL A 167 1.05 0.54 -7.27
CA VAL A 167 0.27 0.78 -8.49
C VAL A 167 -0.10 2.25 -8.60
N ASP A 168 0.58 2.99 -9.46
CA ASP A 168 0.34 4.41 -9.70
C ASP A 168 0.06 4.76 -11.16
N GLU A 169 0.64 4.05 -12.10
CA GLU A 169 0.58 4.33 -13.54
C GLU A 169 0.06 3.13 -14.33
N LYS A 170 -0.28 3.35 -15.60
CA LYS A 170 -0.82 2.29 -16.49
C LYS A 170 0.10 1.07 -16.55
N GLU A 171 1.39 1.29 -16.62
CA GLU A 171 2.42 0.25 -16.75
C GLU A 171 2.46 -0.67 -15.51
N ASP A 172 2.06 -0.17 -14.33
CA ASP A 172 2.02 -0.95 -13.10
C ASP A 172 0.93 -2.02 -13.11
N LEU A 173 -0.11 -1.82 -13.94
CA LEU A 173 -1.18 -2.80 -14.10
C LEU A 173 -0.69 -4.13 -14.67
N VAL A 174 0.46 -4.14 -15.36
CA VAL A 174 1.10 -5.36 -15.87
C VAL A 174 1.39 -6.33 -14.73
N GLU A 175 1.99 -5.85 -13.64
CA GLU A 175 2.34 -6.69 -12.50
C GLU A 175 1.09 -7.26 -11.81
N ILE A 176 0.01 -6.47 -11.74
CA ILE A 176 -1.27 -6.92 -11.19
C ILE A 176 -1.88 -8.03 -12.05
N LEU A 177 -1.81 -7.90 -13.39
CA LEU A 177 -2.37 -8.90 -14.30
C LEU A 177 -1.56 -10.19 -14.32
N ILE A 178 -0.22 -10.12 -14.13
CA ILE A 178 0.67 -11.29 -14.09
C ILE A 178 0.59 -12.00 -12.75
N HIS A 179 0.70 -11.27 -11.64
CA HIS A 179 0.94 -11.83 -10.31
C HIS A 179 -0.26 -11.76 -9.39
N GLY A 180 -1.23 -10.87 -9.67
CA GLY A 180 -2.38 -10.62 -8.81
C GLY A 180 -3.36 -11.79 -8.79
N LYS A 181 -3.80 -12.16 -7.58
CA LYS A 181 -4.82 -13.17 -7.31
C LYS A 181 -6.02 -12.62 -6.55
N GLY A 182 -5.96 -11.33 -6.19
CA GLY A 182 -6.96 -10.66 -5.39
C GLY A 182 -8.09 -10.03 -6.19
N MET A 183 -8.89 -9.24 -5.48
CA MET A 183 -10.08 -8.58 -6.04
C MET A 183 -9.71 -7.51 -7.07
N SER A 184 -8.62 -6.78 -6.87
CA SER A 184 -8.16 -5.76 -7.81
C SER A 184 -7.77 -6.36 -9.17
N SER A 185 -7.05 -7.50 -9.18
CA SER A 185 -6.71 -8.21 -10.42
C SER A 185 -7.95 -8.75 -11.14
N THR A 186 -8.90 -9.31 -10.40
CA THR A 186 -10.16 -9.81 -10.96
C THR A 186 -10.92 -8.67 -11.63
N TYR A 187 -11.03 -7.52 -10.96
CA TYR A 187 -11.72 -6.36 -11.49
C TYR A 187 -11.10 -5.80 -12.78
N LEU A 188 -9.76 -5.74 -12.87
CA LEU A 188 -9.10 -5.32 -14.12
C LEU A 188 -9.45 -6.26 -15.28
N LYS A 189 -9.46 -7.58 -15.04
CA LYS A 189 -9.86 -8.57 -16.06
C LYS A 189 -11.33 -8.41 -16.47
N GLU A 190 -12.24 -8.13 -15.53
CA GLU A 190 -13.66 -7.85 -15.80
C GLU A 190 -13.83 -6.57 -16.64
N LEU A 191 -12.97 -5.57 -16.47
CA LEU A 191 -12.94 -4.37 -17.29
C LEU A 191 -12.31 -4.58 -18.67
N GLY A 192 -11.87 -5.80 -19.00
CA GLY A 192 -11.27 -6.14 -20.29
C GLY A 192 -9.78 -5.80 -20.41
N PHE A 193 -9.06 -5.62 -19.29
CA PHE A 193 -7.62 -5.43 -19.36
C PHE A 193 -6.92 -6.75 -19.69
N ILE A 194 -6.05 -6.71 -20.69
CA ILE A 194 -5.24 -7.84 -21.17
C ILE A 194 -3.77 -7.45 -21.26
N LEU A 195 -2.91 -8.47 -21.16
CA LEU A 195 -1.49 -8.31 -21.41
C LEU A 195 -1.22 -8.32 -22.93
N THR A 196 -0.43 -7.35 -23.37
CA THR A 196 0.02 -7.24 -24.76
C THR A 196 1.53 -7.49 -24.88
N ARG A 197 1.98 -7.76 -26.09
CA ARG A 197 3.43 -7.88 -26.41
C ARG A 197 3.79 -6.88 -27.48
N GLU A 198 4.52 -5.86 -27.09
CA GLU A 198 5.03 -4.85 -27.99
C GLU A 198 6.55 -4.83 -27.96
N MET A 199 7.18 -5.04 -29.12
CA MET A 199 8.64 -5.00 -29.29
C MET A 199 9.44 -5.73 -28.21
N GLY A 200 8.94 -6.93 -27.80
CA GLY A 200 9.61 -7.77 -26.79
C GLY A 200 9.37 -7.39 -25.33
N ARG A 201 8.54 -6.40 -25.07
CA ARG A 201 8.08 -6.03 -23.71
C ARG A 201 6.62 -6.44 -23.51
N VAL A 202 6.27 -6.71 -22.26
CA VAL A 202 4.87 -6.90 -21.86
C VAL A 202 4.27 -5.54 -21.59
N GLY A 203 3.14 -5.25 -22.21
CA GLY A 203 2.34 -4.06 -21.99
C GLY A 203 0.95 -4.43 -21.47
N VAL A 204 0.11 -3.44 -21.30
CA VAL A 204 -1.30 -3.61 -20.91
C VAL A 204 -2.20 -2.75 -21.78
N GLU A 205 -3.29 -3.35 -22.26
CA GLU A 205 -4.35 -2.66 -23.00
C GLU A 205 -5.71 -3.06 -22.45
N ARG A 206 -6.68 -2.19 -22.68
CA ARG A 206 -8.08 -2.48 -22.40
C ARG A 206 -8.77 -2.79 -23.71
N GLU A 207 -9.28 -4.01 -23.86
CA GLU A 207 -10.13 -4.36 -25.01
C GLU A 207 -11.40 -3.51 -24.98
N LYS A 208 -11.71 -2.89 -26.11
CA LYS A 208 -13.02 -2.22 -26.27
C LYS A 208 -14.09 -3.30 -26.27
N ALA A 209 -15.15 -3.09 -25.49
CA ALA A 209 -16.32 -3.91 -25.63
C ALA A 209 -16.76 -3.89 -27.12
N PRO A 210 -17.14 -5.02 -27.71
CA PRO A 210 -17.65 -5.02 -29.07
C PRO A 210 -18.85 -4.07 -29.14
N ASP A 211 -18.81 -3.14 -30.10
CA ASP A 211 -19.95 -2.29 -30.39
C ASP A 211 -21.17 -3.19 -30.70
N ILE A 212 -22.15 -3.17 -29.80
CA ILE A 212 -23.44 -3.91 -29.96
C ILE A 212 -24.40 -3.07 -30.78
#